data_005392eca3f0a7912424159ec2f4665c
#
_entry.id   005392eca3f0a7912424159ec2f4665c
#
_cell.length_a   1.000
_cell.length_b   1.000
_cell.length_c   1.000
_cell.angle_alpha   90.00
_cell.angle_beta   90.00
_cell.angle_gamma   90.00
#
_symmetry.space_group_name_H-M   'P 1'
#
loop_
_entity.id
_entity.type
_entity.pdbx_description
1 polymer ?
#
loop_
_entity_poly.entity_id
_entity_poly.type
_entity_poly.pdbx_seq_one_letter_code
_entity_poly.pdbx_strand_id
1 'polypeptide(L)'
;MLKRKGIRHGIAVCALVGGPLALGTGCVTQDWVVNTIRDMQKPIETRVAQLETNAAAEKTRLDNLTGRVEQVAGQTAEARRVADGAASAAADARQRADAAAAAAQAVDGRVTRALADRLKRSQVQQVDVHFKSGKSDIPKEDVAALQGVVKALADNPTYTADVVGFTDSKGTKGYNVNLSWRREESIRRFLVEKGADLNRFFFIGMGEDVATGKDAAGMAKDRRATVKVYKPAD
;
A
#
# COMPACT_ATOMS: atom_id res chain seq x y z
N MET A 1 28.29 -4.28 -52.90
CA MET A 1 28.68 -4.77 -54.24
C MET A 1 29.96 -4.03 -54.65
N LEU A 2 31.12 -4.54 -54.29
CA LEU A 2 32.40 -4.00 -54.79
C LEU A 2 33.13 -5.16 -55.47
N LYS A 3 33.25 -5.04 -56.80
CA LYS A 3 33.98 -5.96 -57.63
C LYS A 3 35.49 -5.90 -57.29
N ARG A 4 36.00 -6.99 -56.72
CA ARG A 4 37.46 -7.20 -56.60
C ARG A 4 38.05 -7.46 -57.95
N LYS A 5 38.75 -6.47 -58.46
CA LYS A 5 39.71 -6.64 -59.64
C LYS A 5 40.90 -7.42 -59.08
N GLY A 6 41.07 -8.63 -59.58
CA GLY A 6 42.25 -9.41 -59.29
C GLY A 6 43.50 -8.71 -59.92
N ILE A 7 44.40 -8.32 -59.05
CA ILE A 7 45.71 -7.87 -59.47
C ILE A 7 46.56 -9.10 -59.62
N ARG A 8 46.71 -9.53 -60.92
CA ARG A 8 47.73 -10.49 -61.28
C ARG A 8 49.04 -9.66 -61.38
N HIS A 9 49.82 -9.72 -60.34
CA HIS A 9 51.20 -9.28 -60.39
C HIS A 9 52.02 -10.41 -61.00
N GLY A 10 52.25 -10.26 -62.30
CA GLY A 10 53.33 -10.98 -62.99
C GLY A 10 54.66 -10.42 -62.49
N ILE A 11 55.36 -11.20 -61.67
CA ILE A 11 56.72 -10.86 -61.35
C ILE A 11 57.56 -11.10 -62.58
N ALA A 12 57.87 -10.04 -63.27
CA ALA A 12 58.88 -10.05 -64.32
C ALA A 12 60.23 -10.09 -63.63
N VAL A 13 60.83 -11.27 -63.58
CA VAL A 13 62.21 -11.37 -63.18
C VAL A 13 63.09 -10.87 -64.32
N CYS A 14 63.53 -9.61 -64.23
CA CYS A 14 64.59 -9.06 -65.10
C CYS A 14 65.89 -9.79 -64.77
N ALA A 15 66.27 -10.69 -65.58
CA ALA A 15 67.62 -11.20 -65.57
C ALA A 15 68.60 -10.15 -66.06
N LEU A 16 69.20 -9.40 -65.18
CA LEU A 16 70.40 -8.59 -65.45
C LEU A 16 71.61 -9.41 -64.97
N VAL A 17 72.17 -10.18 -65.89
CA VAL A 17 73.51 -10.71 -65.70
C VAL A 17 74.29 -10.32 -66.98
N GLY A 18 74.96 -9.21 -66.92
CA GLY A 18 75.98 -8.81 -67.92
C GLY A 18 77.27 -8.55 -67.17
N GLY A 19 78.21 -9.41 -67.32
CA GLY A 19 79.60 -9.18 -66.96
C GLY A 19 80.45 -10.45 -66.84
N PRO A 20 81.48 -10.61 -67.59
CA PRO A 20 82.28 -11.78 -67.53
C PRO A 20 83.39 -11.59 -66.52
N LEU A 21 83.39 -12.45 -65.48
CA LEU A 21 84.61 -12.72 -64.70
C LEU A 21 84.78 -14.21 -64.59
N ALA A 22 85.83 -14.59 -65.40
CA ALA A 22 86.33 -15.95 -65.42
C ALA A 22 87.02 -16.35 -64.16
N LEU A 23 87.23 -17.67 -64.06
CA LEU A 23 88.15 -18.45 -63.24
C LEU A 23 87.68 -18.91 -61.89
N GLY A 24 87.09 -20.00 -61.92
CA GLY A 24 86.87 -20.89 -60.74
C GLY A 24 85.96 -22.06 -61.16
N THR A 25 86.61 -23.20 -61.42
CA THR A 25 86.04 -24.44 -61.88
C THR A 25 84.80 -24.93 -61.11
N GLY A 26 83.69 -24.64 -61.65
CA GLY A 26 82.41 -25.17 -61.26
C GLY A 26 81.38 -24.70 -62.25
N CYS A 27 81.08 -25.48 -63.32
CA CYS A 27 79.92 -25.22 -64.15
C CYS A 27 78.66 -25.22 -63.33
N VAL A 28 78.27 -24.07 -62.85
CA VAL A 28 76.90 -23.91 -62.34
C VAL A 28 76.01 -24.08 -63.49
N THR A 29 75.43 -25.23 -63.72
CA THR A 29 74.47 -25.50 -64.78
C THR A 29 73.20 -24.73 -64.55
N GLN A 30 72.55 -24.29 -65.58
CA GLN A 30 71.31 -23.55 -65.55
C GLN A 30 70.26 -24.35 -64.68
N ASP A 31 70.30 -25.66 -64.77
CA ASP A 31 69.44 -26.56 -64.00
C ASP A 31 69.69 -26.48 -62.48
N TRP A 32 70.96 -26.33 -62.04
CA TRP A 32 71.32 -26.16 -60.66
C TRP A 32 70.76 -24.84 -60.12
N VAL A 33 70.85 -23.74 -60.86
CA VAL A 33 70.29 -22.45 -60.47
C VAL A 33 68.77 -22.51 -60.35
N VAL A 34 68.10 -23.09 -61.34
CA VAL A 34 66.64 -23.28 -61.37
C VAL A 34 66.16 -24.15 -60.21
N ASN A 35 66.86 -25.24 -59.96
CA ASN A 35 66.47 -26.16 -58.85
C ASN A 35 66.73 -25.49 -57.49
N THR A 36 67.86 -24.77 -57.34
CA THR A 36 68.09 -24.05 -56.05
C THR A 36 67.09 -22.96 -55.78
N ILE A 37 66.70 -22.20 -56.84
CA ILE A 37 65.62 -21.19 -56.69
C ILE A 37 64.32 -21.89 -56.34
N ARG A 38 63.96 -23.00 -56.97
CA ARG A 38 62.72 -23.73 -56.69
C ARG A 38 62.70 -24.29 -55.29
N ASP A 39 63.84 -24.79 -54.81
CA ASP A 39 63.97 -25.30 -53.45
C ASP A 39 63.89 -24.21 -52.38
N MET A 40 64.36 -23.00 -52.72
CA MET A 40 64.19 -21.79 -51.88
C MET A 40 62.80 -21.25 -51.96
N GLN A 41 62.08 -21.39 -53.07
CA GLN A 41 60.68 -20.90 -53.19
C GLN A 41 59.68 -21.77 -52.46
N LYS A 42 59.82 -23.12 -52.47
CA LYS A 42 58.92 -24.04 -51.79
C LYS A 42 58.64 -23.71 -50.32
N PRO A 43 59.64 -23.45 -49.47
CA PRO A 43 59.36 -23.10 -48.06
C PRO A 43 58.67 -21.75 -47.93
N ILE A 44 58.92 -20.82 -48.87
CA ILE A 44 58.27 -19.50 -48.87
C ILE A 44 56.79 -19.66 -49.25
N GLU A 45 56.50 -20.40 -50.32
CA GLU A 45 55.15 -20.71 -50.77
C GLU A 45 54.34 -21.42 -49.66
N THR A 46 54.95 -22.40 -48.97
CA THR A 46 54.35 -23.08 -47.82
C THR A 46 54.03 -22.11 -46.70
N ARG A 47 54.95 -21.20 -46.36
CA ARG A 47 54.74 -20.22 -45.30
C ARG A 47 53.68 -19.21 -45.68
N VAL A 48 53.60 -18.76 -46.96
CA VAL A 48 52.58 -17.89 -47.45
C VAL A 48 51.21 -18.54 -47.34
N ALA A 49 51.05 -19.78 -47.82
CA ALA A 49 49.80 -20.55 -47.71
C ALA A 49 49.37 -20.72 -46.24
N GLN A 50 50.33 -20.97 -45.32
CA GLN A 50 50.05 -21.08 -43.92
C GLN A 50 49.62 -19.77 -43.27
N LEU A 51 50.26 -18.64 -43.71
CA LEU A 51 49.85 -17.28 -43.28
C LEU A 51 48.47 -16.92 -43.78
N GLU A 52 48.13 -17.25 -45.02
CA GLU A 52 46.80 -17.02 -45.58
C GLU A 52 45.72 -17.82 -44.82
N THR A 53 46.01 -19.08 -44.48
CA THR A 53 45.12 -19.92 -43.70
C THR A 53 44.92 -19.38 -42.28
N ASN A 54 46.00 -18.96 -41.64
CA ASN A 54 45.92 -18.32 -40.33
C ASN A 54 45.17 -17.00 -40.35
N ALA A 55 45.40 -16.17 -41.36
CA ALA A 55 44.67 -14.91 -41.54
C ALA A 55 43.17 -15.14 -41.77
N ALA A 56 42.81 -16.16 -42.54
CA ALA A 56 41.39 -16.54 -42.72
C ALA A 56 40.73 -17.03 -41.41
N ALA A 57 41.46 -17.86 -40.64
CA ALA A 57 41.00 -18.32 -39.31
C ALA A 57 40.82 -17.18 -38.34
N GLU A 58 41.80 -16.26 -38.27
CA GLU A 58 41.72 -15.11 -37.40
C GLU A 58 40.60 -14.14 -37.81
N LYS A 59 40.37 -13.96 -39.09
CA LYS A 59 39.21 -13.20 -39.57
C LYS A 59 37.89 -13.81 -39.10
N THR A 60 37.76 -15.14 -39.22
CA THR A 60 36.55 -15.83 -38.75
C THR A 60 36.34 -15.64 -37.23
N ARG A 61 37.44 -15.68 -36.45
CA ARG A 61 37.40 -15.42 -35.00
C ARG A 61 36.93 -13.97 -34.70
N LEU A 62 37.46 -12.98 -35.44
CA LEU A 62 37.04 -11.59 -35.29
C LEU A 62 35.58 -11.38 -35.65
N ASP A 63 35.09 -11.99 -36.71
CA ASP A 63 33.69 -11.92 -37.13
C ASP A 63 32.79 -12.53 -36.04
N ASN A 64 33.18 -13.67 -35.46
CA ASN A 64 32.46 -14.30 -34.33
C ASN A 64 32.49 -13.43 -33.08
N LEU A 65 33.62 -12.82 -32.73
CA LEU A 65 33.72 -11.93 -31.57
C LEU A 65 32.87 -10.68 -31.75
N THR A 66 32.86 -10.12 -32.95
CA THR A 66 32.01 -8.96 -33.26
C THR A 66 30.54 -9.30 -33.06
N GLY A 67 30.07 -10.42 -33.57
CA GLY A 67 28.68 -10.88 -33.36
C GLY A 67 28.35 -11.10 -31.90
N ARG A 68 29.28 -11.65 -31.08
CA ARG A 68 29.10 -11.80 -29.65
C ARG A 68 29.03 -10.45 -28.91
N VAL A 69 29.85 -9.49 -29.31
CA VAL A 69 29.82 -8.13 -28.72
C VAL A 69 28.48 -7.46 -29.02
N GLU A 70 27.99 -7.55 -30.25
CA GLU A 70 26.68 -7.03 -30.61
C GLU A 70 25.55 -7.67 -29.82
N GLN A 71 25.59 -9.02 -29.65
CA GLN A 71 24.61 -9.74 -28.84
C GLN A 71 24.63 -9.29 -27.39
N VAL A 72 25.81 -9.17 -26.78
CA VAL A 72 25.96 -8.71 -25.38
C VAL A 72 25.50 -7.26 -25.23
N ALA A 73 25.82 -6.41 -26.20
CA ALA A 73 25.34 -5.02 -26.20
C ALA A 73 23.80 -4.94 -26.24
N GLY A 74 23.17 -5.75 -27.08
CA GLY A 74 21.70 -5.87 -27.13
C GLY A 74 21.09 -6.37 -25.81
N GLN A 75 21.66 -7.44 -25.23
CA GLN A 75 21.22 -7.94 -23.93
C GLN A 75 21.40 -6.92 -22.81
N THR A 76 22.50 -6.16 -22.82
CA THR A 76 22.75 -5.11 -21.83
C THR A 76 21.76 -3.96 -21.95
N ALA A 77 21.42 -3.55 -23.18
CA ALA A 77 20.42 -2.52 -23.42
C ALA A 77 19.04 -2.95 -22.92
N GLU A 78 18.64 -4.20 -23.18
CA GLU A 78 17.36 -4.74 -22.70
C GLU A 78 17.34 -4.87 -21.17
N ALA A 79 18.43 -5.37 -20.54
CA ALA A 79 18.54 -5.45 -19.09
C ALA A 79 18.43 -4.07 -18.43
N ARG A 80 19.04 -3.04 -19.03
CA ARG A 80 18.89 -1.64 -18.54
C ARG A 80 17.45 -1.18 -18.65
N ARG A 81 16.79 -1.40 -19.77
CA ARG A 81 15.36 -1.02 -19.96
C ARG A 81 14.46 -1.67 -18.92
N VAL A 82 14.68 -2.97 -18.63
CA VAL A 82 13.93 -3.68 -17.60
C VAL A 82 14.23 -3.12 -16.20
N ALA A 83 15.50 -2.83 -15.90
CA ALA A 83 15.89 -2.25 -14.62
C ALA A 83 15.29 -0.85 -14.39
N ASP A 84 15.31 0.01 -15.42
CA ASP A 84 14.71 1.35 -15.35
C ASP A 84 13.19 1.26 -15.18
N GLY A 85 12.52 0.33 -15.87
CA GLY A 85 11.10 0.07 -15.70
C GLY A 85 10.76 -0.44 -14.28
N ALA A 86 11.57 -1.33 -13.74
CA ALA A 86 11.41 -1.83 -12.36
C ALA A 86 11.65 -0.73 -11.32
N ALA A 87 12.63 0.14 -11.53
CA ALA A 87 12.91 1.28 -10.65
C ALA A 87 11.74 2.28 -10.63
N SER A 88 11.17 2.58 -11.80
CA SER A 88 9.98 3.45 -11.92
C SER A 88 8.78 2.82 -11.20
N ALA A 89 8.50 1.54 -11.45
CA ALA A 89 7.40 0.83 -10.78
C ALA A 89 7.57 0.78 -9.25
N ALA A 90 8.81 0.61 -8.77
CA ALA A 90 9.11 0.64 -7.34
C ALA A 90 8.90 2.04 -6.73
N ALA A 91 9.24 3.10 -7.45
CA ALA A 91 8.98 4.48 -7.02
C ALA A 91 7.48 4.77 -6.92
N ASP A 92 6.70 4.37 -7.93
CA ASP A 92 5.24 4.50 -7.93
C ASP A 92 4.59 3.70 -6.79
N ALA A 93 5.07 2.48 -6.54
CA ALA A 93 4.57 1.65 -5.43
C ALA A 93 4.85 2.29 -4.07
N ARG A 94 6.04 2.88 -3.88
CA ARG A 94 6.37 3.63 -2.66
C ARG A 94 5.46 4.83 -2.47
N GLN A 95 5.28 5.63 -3.51
CA GLN A 95 4.39 6.79 -3.44
C GLN A 95 2.95 6.40 -3.06
N ARG A 96 2.43 5.31 -3.63
CA ARG A 96 1.10 4.78 -3.27
C ARG A 96 1.05 4.27 -1.84
N ALA A 97 2.09 3.61 -1.37
CA ALA A 97 2.19 3.13 0.02
C ALA A 97 2.23 4.30 1.01
N ASP A 98 3.01 5.34 0.73
CA ASP A 98 3.09 6.54 1.56
C ASP A 98 1.76 7.29 1.61
N ALA A 99 1.08 7.43 0.46
CA ALA A 99 -0.25 8.03 0.38
C ALA A 99 -1.30 7.21 1.16
N ALA A 100 -1.25 5.88 1.08
CA ALA A 100 -2.13 5.00 1.84
C ALA A 100 -1.87 5.08 3.35
N ALA A 101 -0.60 5.14 3.76
CA ALA A 101 -0.21 5.31 5.16
C ALA A 101 -0.69 6.66 5.72
N ALA A 102 -0.52 7.75 4.96
CA ALA A 102 -1.03 9.07 5.34
C ALA A 102 -2.56 9.09 5.46
N ALA A 103 -3.28 8.46 4.52
CA ALA A 103 -4.72 8.33 4.58
C ALA A 103 -5.19 7.52 5.79
N ALA A 104 -4.50 6.42 6.12
CA ALA A 104 -4.78 5.61 7.31
C ALA A 104 -4.58 6.41 8.61
N GLN A 105 -3.49 7.16 8.73
CA GLN A 105 -3.25 8.04 9.88
C GLN A 105 -4.31 9.15 10.01
N ALA A 106 -4.74 9.73 8.88
CA ALA A 106 -5.81 10.72 8.89
C ALA A 106 -7.15 10.13 9.34
N VAL A 107 -7.46 8.89 8.97
CA VAL A 107 -8.65 8.16 9.44
C VAL A 107 -8.54 7.86 10.94
N ASP A 108 -7.40 7.33 11.40
CA ASP A 108 -7.16 7.04 12.82
C ASP A 108 -7.31 8.30 13.68
N GLY A 109 -6.72 9.43 13.26
CA GLY A 109 -6.86 10.71 13.95
C GLY A 109 -8.31 11.25 13.96
N ARG A 110 -9.11 10.96 12.92
CA ARG A 110 -10.55 11.32 12.90
C ARG A 110 -11.35 10.42 13.85
N VAL A 111 -11.08 9.12 13.83
CA VAL A 111 -11.74 8.15 14.73
C VAL A 111 -11.42 8.47 16.18
N THR A 112 -10.16 8.71 16.52
CA THR A 112 -9.74 9.05 17.89
C THR A 112 -10.41 10.33 18.37
N ARG A 113 -10.47 11.38 17.54
CA ARG A 113 -11.19 12.62 17.87
C ARG A 113 -12.68 12.37 18.03
N ALA A 114 -13.31 11.67 17.10
CA ALA A 114 -14.74 11.36 17.18
C ALA A 114 -15.10 10.56 18.44
N LEU A 115 -14.23 9.62 18.87
CA LEU A 115 -14.40 8.89 20.12
C LEU A 115 -14.21 9.78 21.35
N ALA A 116 -13.17 10.64 21.36
CA ALA A 116 -12.94 11.59 22.45
C ALA A 116 -14.10 12.60 22.58
N ASP A 117 -14.59 13.11 21.44
CA ASP A 117 -15.69 14.08 21.42
C ASP A 117 -17.02 13.42 21.79
N ARG A 118 -17.18 12.11 21.55
CA ARG A 118 -18.36 11.34 22.02
C ARG A 118 -18.50 11.36 23.57
N LEU A 119 -17.40 11.49 24.29
CA LEU A 119 -17.40 11.61 25.76
C LEU A 119 -17.59 13.07 26.23
N LYS A 120 -17.36 14.06 25.35
CA LYS A 120 -17.65 15.47 25.61
C LYS A 120 -19.06 15.75 25.13
N ARG A 121 -19.99 15.77 26.08
CA ARG A 121 -21.41 15.98 25.79
C ARG A 121 -21.94 17.16 26.61
N SER A 122 -22.69 18.05 25.97
CA SER A 122 -23.40 19.14 26.63
C SER A 122 -24.88 18.79 26.76
N GLN A 123 -25.42 18.86 27.99
CA GLN A 123 -26.83 18.59 28.21
C GLN A 123 -27.67 19.71 27.60
N VAL A 124 -28.65 19.34 26.77
CA VAL A 124 -29.57 20.26 26.08
C VAL A 124 -30.99 20.16 26.60
N GLN A 125 -31.40 19.04 27.15
CA GLN A 125 -32.74 18.84 27.70
C GLN A 125 -32.70 17.84 28.85
N GLN A 126 -33.62 18.01 29.82
CA GLN A 126 -33.89 17.05 30.88
C GLN A 126 -35.39 16.90 31.06
N VAL A 127 -35.82 15.65 31.26
CA VAL A 127 -37.19 15.28 31.57
C VAL A 127 -37.15 14.33 32.77
N ASP A 128 -37.89 14.66 33.82
CA ASP A 128 -38.08 13.80 34.98
C ASP A 128 -39.48 13.18 34.90
N VAL A 129 -39.56 11.86 34.88
CA VAL A 129 -40.80 11.09 34.92
C VAL A 129 -41.01 10.58 36.34
N HIS A 130 -42.11 10.93 36.97
CA HIS A 130 -42.38 10.60 38.36
C HIS A 130 -43.33 9.41 38.50
N PHE A 131 -42.94 8.40 39.25
CA PHE A 131 -43.68 7.16 39.38
C PHE A 131 -44.40 7.05 40.75
N LYS A 132 -45.56 6.37 40.74
CA LYS A 132 -46.23 5.95 41.97
C LYS A 132 -45.36 4.93 42.70
N SER A 133 -45.58 4.81 44.02
CA SER A 133 -44.86 3.87 44.86
C SER A 133 -44.98 2.44 44.31
N GLY A 134 -43.84 1.74 44.17
CA GLY A 134 -43.75 0.39 43.65
C GLY A 134 -44.14 0.21 42.15
N LYS A 135 -44.45 1.29 41.44
CA LYS A 135 -44.87 1.24 40.01
C LYS A 135 -43.76 1.71 39.06
N SER A 136 -43.86 1.21 37.84
CA SER A 136 -42.98 1.57 36.69
C SER A 136 -43.79 2.01 35.45
N ASP A 137 -45.14 2.11 35.56
CA ASP A 137 -45.97 2.58 34.45
C ASP A 137 -45.76 4.08 34.27
N ILE A 138 -45.55 4.52 33.02
CA ILE A 138 -45.35 5.95 32.68
C ILE A 138 -46.67 6.68 32.92
N PRO A 139 -46.65 7.76 33.74
CA PRO A 139 -47.84 8.58 33.94
C PRO A 139 -48.27 9.27 32.61
N LYS A 140 -49.59 9.45 32.45
CA LYS A 140 -50.13 10.09 31.21
C LYS A 140 -49.64 11.53 31.05
N GLU A 141 -49.43 12.22 32.17
CA GLU A 141 -48.92 13.60 32.25
C GLU A 141 -47.50 13.74 31.68
N ASP A 142 -46.68 12.71 31.77
CA ASP A 142 -45.27 12.75 31.34
C ASP A 142 -45.07 12.29 29.89
N VAL A 143 -46.11 11.75 29.23
CA VAL A 143 -46.04 11.25 27.87
C VAL A 143 -45.65 12.35 26.88
N ALA A 144 -46.24 13.55 27.04
CA ALA A 144 -45.93 14.66 26.12
C ALA A 144 -44.47 15.14 26.21
N ALA A 145 -43.91 15.14 27.43
CA ALA A 145 -42.50 15.47 27.66
C ALA A 145 -41.55 14.43 27.01
N LEU A 146 -41.88 13.13 27.14
CA LEU A 146 -41.11 12.05 26.48
C LEU A 146 -41.23 12.09 24.94
N GLN A 147 -42.41 12.49 24.39
CA GLN A 147 -42.53 12.73 22.96
C GLN A 147 -41.62 13.89 22.49
N GLY A 148 -41.42 14.92 23.31
CA GLY A 148 -40.45 15.98 23.06
C GLY A 148 -39.02 15.46 22.97
N VAL A 149 -38.66 14.49 23.81
CA VAL A 149 -37.34 13.81 23.73
C VAL A 149 -37.19 13.06 22.41
N VAL A 150 -38.21 12.28 22.01
CA VAL A 150 -38.21 11.57 20.70
C VAL A 150 -37.99 12.53 19.56
N LYS A 151 -38.74 13.66 19.57
CA LYS A 151 -38.60 14.69 18.53
C LYS A 151 -37.20 15.31 18.52
N ALA A 152 -36.63 15.66 19.67
CA ALA A 152 -35.30 16.22 19.77
C ALA A 152 -34.24 15.26 19.21
N LEU A 153 -34.38 13.96 19.46
CA LEU A 153 -33.49 12.93 18.91
C LEU A 153 -33.71 12.71 17.41
N ALA A 154 -34.93 12.81 16.90
CA ALA A 154 -35.24 12.69 15.49
C ALA A 154 -34.70 13.87 14.67
N ASP A 155 -34.88 15.07 15.16
CA ASP A 155 -34.43 16.31 14.51
C ASP A 155 -32.88 16.42 14.52
N ASN A 156 -32.19 15.72 15.43
CA ASN A 156 -30.75 15.82 15.62
C ASN A 156 -30.08 14.43 15.66
N PRO A 157 -29.59 13.90 14.52
CA PRO A 157 -29.04 12.55 14.43
C PRO A 157 -27.85 12.26 15.35
N THR A 158 -27.12 13.28 15.78
CA THR A 158 -25.94 13.16 16.66
C THR A 158 -26.24 13.18 18.15
N TYR A 159 -27.48 13.56 18.53
CA TYR A 159 -27.85 13.63 19.94
C TYR A 159 -27.96 12.23 20.56
N THR A 160 -27.61 12.13 21.83
CA THR A 160 -27.74 10.91 22.65
C THR A 160 -28.57 11.22 23.91
N ALA A 161 -29.05 10.20 24.58
CA ALA A 161 -29.78 10.41 25.82
C ALA A 161 -29.36 9.38 26.88
N ASP A 162 -29.25 9.84 28.13
CA ASP A 162 -29.06 8.97 29.30
C ASP A 162 -30.41 8.85 30.00
N VAL A 163 -30.80 7.62 30.34
CA VAL A 163 -32.01 7.32 31.10
C VAL A 163 -31.59 6.69 32.41
N VAL A 164 -31.87 7.35 33.52
CA VAL A 164 -31.46 6.92 34.85
C VAL A 164 -32.69 6.72 35.74
N GLY A 165 -32.90 5.49 36.20
CA GLY A 165 -33.99 5.16 37.09
C GLY A 165 -33.60 5.29 38.57
N PHE A 166 -34.50 5.81 39.39
CA PHE A 166 -34.32 6.02 40.82
C PHE A 166 -35.52 5.52 41.60
N THR A 167 -35.32 5.23 42.90
CA THR A 167 -36.39 4.90 43.86
C THR A 167 -36.26 5.77 45.11
N ASP A 168 -37.32 5.81 45.90
CA ASP A 168 -37.21 6.22 47.31
C ASP A 168 -36.50 5.14 48.14
N SER A 169 -36.24 5.46 49.40
CA SER A 169 -35.52 4.57 50.35
C SER A 169 -36.41 3.48 50.99
N LYS A 170 -37.65 3.32 50.52
CA LYS A 170 -38.55 2.25 51.06
C LYS A 170 -38.29 0.94 50.32
N GLY A 171 -38.04 -0.10 51.12
CA GLY A 171 -37.83 -1.46 50.63
C GLY A 171 -36.40 -1.94 50.84
N THR A 172 -36.07 -3.06 50.23
CA THR A 172 -34.68 -3.55 50.25
C THR A 172 -33.88 -3.00 49.09
N LYS A 173 -32.58 -2.84 49.24
CA LYS A 173 -31.66 -2.34 48.17
C LYS A 173 -31.84 -3.13 46.88
N GLY A 174 -31.88 -4.48 46.95
CA GLY A 174 -32.07 -5.32 45.74
C GLY A 174 -33.41 -5.09 45.05
N TYR A 175 -34.49 -4.89 45.81
CA TYR A 175 -35.79 -4.55 45.28
C TYR A 175 -35.77 -3.17 44.59
N ASN A 176 -35.14 -2.18 45.20
CA ASN A 176 -35.05 -0.83 44.70
C ASN A 176 -34.20 -0.74 43.42
N VAL A 177 -33.09 -1.47 43.36
CA VAL A 177 -32.32 -1.60 42.11
C VAL A 177 -33.18 -2.20 40.99
N ASN A 178 -33.88 -3.31 41.23
CA ASN A 178 -34.76 -3.92 40.24
C ASN A 178 -35.92 -3.01 39.83
N LEU A 179 -36.50 -2.23 40.75
CA LEU A 179 -37.56 -1.29 40.45
C LEU A 179 -37.06 -0.13 39.59
N SER A 180 -35.86 0.39 39.87
CA SER A 180 -35.25 1.44 39.07
C SER A 180 -34.97 0.97 37.64
N TRP A 181 -34.50 -0.26 37.43
CA TRP A 181 -34.37 -0.87 36.11
C TRP A 181 -35.71 -0.99 35.38
N ARG A 182 -36.80 -1.43 36.08
CA ARG A 182 -38.13 -1.51 35.43
C ARG A 182 -38.65 -0.14 34.98
N ARG A 183 -38.36 0.92 35.75
CA ARG A 183 -38.74 2.30 35.37
C ARG A 183 -38.01 2.77 34.14
N GLU A 184 -36.73 2.54 34.13
CA GLU A 184 -35.87 2.86 32.97
C GLU A 184 -36.35 2.06 31.75
N GLU A 185 -36.60 0.75 31.88
CA GLU A 185 -37.09 -0.13 30.82
C GLU A 185 -38.41 0.37 30.21
N SER A 186 -39.35 0.85 31.04
CA SER A 186 -40.63 1.41 30.56
C SER A 186 -40.41 2.65 29.69
N ILE A 187 -39.51 3.53 30.10
CA ILE A 187 -39.14 4.71 29.28
C ILE A 187 -38.44 4.30 28.00
N ARG A 188 -37.48 3.39 28.07
CA ARG A 188 -36.77 2.89 26.89
C ARG A 188 -37.73 2.33 25.86
N ARG A 189 -38.64 1.45 26.28
CA ARG A 189 -39.67 0.88 25.38
C ARG A 189 -40.50 1.98 24.72
N PHE A 190 -40.99 2.93 25.52
CA PHE A 190 -41.77 4.04 24.98
C PHE A 190 -41.00 4.84 23.94
N LEU A 191 -39.73 5.20 24.20
CA LEU A 191 -38.93 5.99 23.27
C LEU A 191 -38.67 5.23 21.96
N VAL A 192 -38.34 3.93 22.05
CA VAL A 192 -38.10 3.07 20.86
C VAL A 192 -39.39 2.83 20.08
N GLU A 193 -40.53 2.58 20.73
CA GLU A 193 -41.84 2.44 20.08
C GLU A 193 -42.26 3.74 19.33
N LYS A 194 -41.79 4.88 19.79
CA LYS A 194 -42.01 6.18 19.13
C LYS A 194 -40.94 6.51 18.07
N GLY A 195 -40.03 5.57 17.77
CA GLY A 195 -39.07 5.67 16.65
C GLY A 195 -37.68 6.18 17.02
N ALA A 196 -37.36 6.28 18.31
CA ALA A 196 -36.00 6.60 18.71
C ALA A 196 -35.06 5.39 18.55
N ASP A 197 -33.84 5.59 18.05
CA ASP A 197 -32.86 4.51 17.86
C ASP A 197 -32.25 4.09 19.20
N LEU A 198 -32.36 2.79 19.53
CA LEU A 198 -31.86 2.19 20.75
C LEU A 198 -30.36 2.44 20.96
N ASN A 199 -29.55 2.50 19.93
CA ASN A 199 -28.10 2.70 20.02
C ASN A 199 -27.71 4.11 20.51
N ARG A 200 -28.66 5.02 20.65
CA ARG A 200 -28.45 6.38 21.09
C ARG A 200 -28.73 6.61 22.58
N PHE A 201 -29.03 5.53 23.31
CA PHE A 201 -29.38 5.59 24.72
C PHE A 201 -28.36 4.89 25.60
N PHE A 202 -28.12 5.48 26.77
CA PHE A 202 -27.42 4.86 27.89
C PHE A 202 -28.40 4.69 29.04
N PHE A 203 -28.39 3.55 29.67
CA PHE A 203 -29.39 3.16 30.66
C PHE A 203 -28.74 2.71 31.97
N ILE A 204 -29.25 3.19 33.09
CA ILE A 204 -28.78 2.76 34.41
C ILE A 204 -29.88 2.83 35.48
N GLY A 205 -30.02 1.76 36.25
CA GLY A 205 -30.88 1.73 37.43
C GLY A 205 -30.06 1.95 38.70
N MET A 206 -30.20 3.12 39.32
CA MET A 206 -29.48 3.51 40.54
C MET A 206 -30.14 3.06 41.83
N GLY A 207 -31.38 2.57 41.78
CA GLY A 207 -32.11 2.22 43.02
C GLY A 207 -32.32 3.43 43.94
N GLU A 208 -32.01 3.23 45.20
CA GLU A 208 -32.13 4.24 46.27
C GLU A 208 -30.83 4.98 46.58
N ASP A 209 -29.74 4.73 45.83
CA ASP A 209 -28.39 5.23 46.15
C ASP A 209 -28.29 6.75 46.28
N VAL A 210 -29.20 7.50 45.63
CA VAL A 210 -29.27 8.96 45.69
C VAL A 210 -30.58 9.47 46.34
N ALA A 211 -31.33 8.62 47.01
CA ALA A 211 -32.56 9.01 47.69
C ALA A 211 -32.26 9.90 48.92
N THR A 212 -32.89 11.06 48.95
CA THR A 212 -32.69 12.06 50.00
C THR A 212 -33.97 12.42 50.73
N GLY A 213 -35.12 12.01 50.19
CA GLY A 213 -36.41 12.29 50.74
C GLY A 213 -36.70 11.54 52.00
N LYS A 214 -37.00 12.26 53.09
CA LYS A 214 -37.36 11.70 54.38
C LYS A 214 -38.87 11.73 54.67
N ASP A 215 -39.57 12.61 53.98
CA ASP A 215 -41.02 12.75 54.08
C ASP A 215 -41.72 12.28 52.77
N ALA A 216 -43.06 12.33 52.81
CA ALA A 216 -43.84 11.83 51.64
C ALA A 216 -43.59 12.62 50.35
N ALA A 217 -43.35 13.91 50.45
CA ALA A 217 -43.09 14.78 49.33
C ALA A 217 -41.67 14.56 48.75
N GLY A 218 -40.65 14.43 49.61
CA GLY A 218 -39.28 14.09 49.24
C GLY A 218 -39.18 12.73 48.58
N MET A 219 -39.80 11.70 49.21
CA MET A 219 -39.88 10.37 48.60
C MET A 219 -40.57 10.36 47.23
N ALA A 220 -41.59 11.22 47.05
CA ALA A 220 -42.25 11.34 45.73
C ALA A 220 -41.32 11.89 44.64
N LYS A 221 -40.42 12.82 44.99
CA LYS A 221 -39.39 13.34 44.11
C LYS A 221 -38.30 12.30 43.77
N ASP A 222 -37.96 11.41 44.75
CA ASP A 222 -37.00 10.35 44.55
C ASP A 222 -37.52 9.27 43.57
N ARG A 223 -38.82 8.99 43.59
CA ARG A 223 -39.46 8.01 42.67
C ARG A 223 -39.56 8.53 41.27
N ARG A 224 -38.43 8.59 40.58
CA ARG A 224 -38.36 9.13 39.19
C ARG A 224 -37.48 8.32 38.28
N ALA A 225 -37.59 8.59 37.01
CA ALA A 225 -36.52 8.34 36.05
C ALA A 225 -36.22 9.65 35.29
N THR A 226 -34.96 9.95 35.19
CA THR A 226 -34.45 11.15 34.54
C THR A 226 -33.96 10.82 33.18
N VAL A 227 -34.47 11.46 32.15
CA VAL A 227 -33.98 11.42 30.76
C VAL A 227 -33.20 12.69 30.49
N LYS A 228 -31.92 12.59 30.22
CA LYS A 228 -31.05 13.70 29.85
C LYS A 228 -30.61 13.56 28.41
N VAL A 229 -30.93 14.55 27.59
CA VAL A 229 -30.51 14.61 26.20
C VAL A 229 -29.25 15.44 26.08
N TYR A 230 -28.30 14.92 25.31
CA TYR A 230 -27.01 15.54 25.11
C TYR A 230 -26.73 15.78 23.64
N LYS A 231 -26.14 16.93 23.30
CA LYS A 231 -25.44 17.17 22.04
C LYS A 231 -23.97 16.84 22.19
N PRO A 232 -23.25 16.44 21.11
CA PRO A 232 -21.79 16.46 21.10
C PRO A 232 -21.28 17.84 21.51
N ALA A 233 -20.17 17.92 22.24
CA ALA A 233 -19.51 19.21 22.45
C ALA A 233 -18.96 19.71 21.12
N ASP A 234 -19.11 21.00 20.88
CA ASP A 234 -18.56 21.72 19.71
C ASP A 234 -17.03 21.71 19.77
#